data_c5ecfda17ba34399e7eed46d91a85f9c
#
_entry.id   c5ecfda17ba34399e7eed46d91a85f9c
#
_cell.length_a   1.000
_cell.length_b   1.000
_cell.length_c   1.000
_cell.angle_alpha   90.00
_cell.angle_beta   90.00
_cell.angle_gamma   90.00
#
_symmetry.space_group_name_H-M   'P 1'
#
loop_
_entity.id
_entity.type
_entity.pdbx_description
1 polymer ?
#
loop_
_entity_poly.entity_id
_entity_poly.type
_entity_poly.pdbx_seq_one_letter_code
_entity_poly.pdbx_strand_id
1 'polypeptide(L)'
;MKKPHAFIWLIMIFLAGCEVFKPVQSPARSSSSSSKQNSPFLEDIVVTTHPEGKSAPQQEEDLPPIKDDYRSAIQFNTGMSVGDATMEQFRYSILLNTEVEYLSNKELYRLIHAWWGTPYKIGGMTQRGVDCSAFVQTVMAGSYELALPRTAKEQKQVAASVERSDLREGDLVFFNTRGGVSHVGIYLHNNKFVHASTSGGVTISDLSEAYWAKRYLGAGRVTQ
;
A
#
# COMPACT_ATOMS: atom_id res chain seq x y z
N MET A 1 -1.25 62.20 -36.73
CA MET A 1 -2.43 62.63 -35.91
C MET A 1 -3.41 61.50 -35.86
N LYS A 2 -3.45 60.69 -34.79
CA LYS A 2 -4.50 59.66 -34.51
C LYS A 2 -4.79 59.76 -33.00
N LYS A 3 -6.05 59.96 -32.67
CA LYS A 3 -6.57 60.20 -31.32
C LYS A 3 -6.64 58.89 -30.51
N PRO A 4 -6.48 58.91 -29.20
CA PRO A 4 -6.71 57.75 -28.33
C PRO A 4 -8.18 57.64 -27.97
N HIS A 5 -8.75 56.45 -28.03
CA HIS A 5 -10.08 56.11 -27.52
C HIS A 5 -9.96 55.73 -26.05
N ALA A 6 -10.53 56.53 -25.18
CA ALA A 6 -10.72 56.25 -23.78
C ALA A 6 -11.84 55.22 -23.62
N PHE A 7 -11.53 54.06 -23.04
CA PHE A 7 -12.51 53.06 -22.63
C PHE A 7 -12.88 53.32 -21.17
N ILE A 8 -14.07 53.84 -20.96
CA ILE A 8 -14.69 54.05 -19.65
C ILE A 8 -15.22 52.71 -19.16
N TRP A 9 -14.64 52.16 -18.10
CA TRP A 9 -15.17 51.02 -17.36
C TRP A 9 -16.17 51.46 -16.34
N LEU A 10 -17.43 51.10 -16.57
CA LEU A 10 -18.55 51.35 -15.66
C LEU A 10 -18.48 50.29 -14.54
N ILE A 11 -18.16 50.73 -13.32
CA ILE A 11 -18.19 49.90 -12.13
C ILE A 11 -19.65 49.87 -11.63
N MET A 12 -20.32 48.74 -11.82
CA MET A 12 -21.61 48.44 -11.16
C MET A 12 -21.31 47.86 -9.77
N ILE A 13 -21.60 48.65 -8.77
CA ILE A 13 -21.63 48.23 -7.37
C ILE A 13 -23.00 47.61 -7.10
N PHE A 14 -23.03 46.29 -6.91
CA PHE A 14 -24.18 45.60 -6.33
C PHE A 14 -24.02 45.54 -4.81
N LEU A 15 -24.74 46.43 -4.14
CA LEU A 15 -25.09 46.31 -2.72
C LEU A 15 -26.40 45.54 -2.65
N ALA A 16 -26.41 44.40 -1.94
CA ALA A 16 -27.50 43.98 -1.09
C ALA A 16 -27.41 42.50 -0.76
N GLY A 17 -27.57 42.19 0.51
CA GLY A 17 -28.01 40.92 0.99
C GLY A 17 -27.32 40.44 2.25
N CYS A 18 -27.53 41.12 3.40
CA CYS A 18 -27.33 40.50 4.71
C CYS A 18 -28.39 39.42 4.89
N GLU A 19 -28.04 38.16 4.75
CA GLU A 19 -28.86 37.08 5.31
C GLU A 19 -28.34 36.70 6.70
N VAL A 20 -29.26 36.83 7.63
CA VAL A 20 -29.13 36.60 9.06
C VAL A 20 -28.85 35.13 9.31
N PHE A 21 -27.66 34.82 9.86
CA PHE A 21 -27.33 33.52 10.41
C PHE A 21 -28.25 33.19 11.60
N LYS A 22 -29.16 32.25 11.42
CA LYS A 22 -29.90 31.63 12.54
C LYS A 22 -29.02 30.55 13.15
N PRO A 23 -28.76 30.51 14.47
CA PRO A 23 -28.04 29.44 15.11
C PRO A 23 -28.91 28.18 15.12
N VAL A 24 -28.35 27.09 14.58
CA VAL A 24 -28.92 25.76 14.70
C VAL A 24 -28.77 25.30 16.15
N GLN A 25 -29.90 25.18 16.84
CA GLN A 25 -29.97 24.57 18.17
C GLN A 25 -29.71 23.07 18.04
N SER A 26 -28.71 22.59 18.74
CA SER A 26 -28.46 21.16 18.94
C SER A 26 -29.58 20.54 19.76
N PRO A 27 -30.17 19.41 19.36
CA PRO A 27 -31.14 18.73 20.20
C PRO A 27 -30.45 18.07 21.40
N ALA A 28 -31.08 18.25 22.56
CA ALA A 28 -30.67 17.69 23.83
C ALA A 28 -30.53 16.17 23.77
N ARG A 29 -29.44 15.69 24.37
CA ARG A 29 -29.11 14.30 24.57
C ARG A 29 -30.08 13.67 25.56
N SER A 30 -31.09 12.95 25.08
CA SER A 30 -31.91 12.08 25.93
C SER A 30 -31.13 10.78 26.16
N SER A 31 -30.86 10.51 27.42
CA SER A 31 -30.37 9.23 27.93
C SER A 31 -31.45 8.18 27.73
N SER A 32 -31.19 7.16 26.90
CA SER A 32 -31.98 5.92 26.91
C SER A 32 -31.05 4.74 26.75
N SER A 33 -31.00 3.98 27.82
CA SER A 33 -30.85 2.53 27.97
C SER A 33 -30.01 1.76 26.90
N SER A 34 -28.86 1.32 27.38
CA SER A 34 -28.12 0.13 26.98
C SER A 34 -29.02 -1.00 26.44
N SER A 35 -28.97 -1.23 25.14
CA SER A 35 -29.28 -2.53 24.58
C SER A 35 -27.95 -3.20 24.21
N LYS A 36 -27.55 -4.20 25.01
CA LYS A 36 -26.47 -5.14 24.70
C LYS A 36 -26.83 -5.85 23.39
N GLN A 37 -26.12 -5.52 22.30
CA GLN A 37 -26.05 -6.42 21.17
C GLN A 37 -25.00 -7.48 21.50
N ASN A 38 -25.50 -8.64 21.93
CA ASN A 38 -24.71 -9.86 22.06
C ASN A 38 -24.29 -10.29 20.64
N SER A 39 -23.01 -10.25 20.36
CA SER A 39 -22.43 -10.96 19.22
C SER A 39 -22.37 -12.46 19.59
N PRO A 40 -22.93 -13.38 18.77
CA PRO A 40 -23.08 -14.80 19.15
C PRO A 40 -21.78 -15.62 19.11
N PHE A 41 -20.61 -14.99 19.05
CA PHE A 41 -19.32 -15.69 18.87
C PHE A 41 -18.48 -15.85 20.15
N LEU A 42 -18.92 -15.37 21.30
CA LEU A 42 -18.10 -15.40 22.53
C LEU A 42 -18.77 -16.06 23.76
N GLU A 43 -19.93 -16.73 23.59
CA GLU A 43 -20.62 -17.32 24.76
C GLU A 43 -20.25 -18.76 25.09
N ASP A 44 -19.41 -19.44 24.29
CA ASP A 44 -19.05 -20.86 24.51
C ASP A 44 -17.63 -21.09 25.10
N ILE A 45 -16.95 -20.04 25.58
CA ILE A 45 -15.70 -20.26 26.30
C ILE A 45 -15.99 -20.28 27.82
N VAL A 46 -16.47 -21.39 28.29
CA VAL A 46 -16.54 -21.69 29.73
C VAL A 46 -15.13 -22.10 30.19
N VAL A 47 -14.40 -21.15 30.80
CA VAL A 47 -13.18 -21.48 31.53
C VAL A 47 -13.59 -22.17 32.82
N THR A 48 -13.68 -23.49 32.81
CA THR A 48 -13.79 -24.29 34.04
C THR A 48 -12.43 -24.35 34.74
N THR A 49 -12.30 -23.60 35.81
CA THR A 49 -11.20 -23.79 36.76
C THR A 49 -11.44 -25.13 37.45
N HIS A 50 -10.61 -26.12 37.12
CA HIS A 50 -10.61 -27.38 37.86
C HIS A 50 -9.96 -27.17 39.24
N PRO A 51 -10.59 -27.63 40.33
CA PRO A 51 -9.93 -27.71 41.63
C PRO A 51 -8.87 -28.82 41.60
N GLU A 52 -7.74 -28.56 42.23
CA GLU A 52 -6.64 -29.51 42.43
C GLU A 52 -7.12 -30.81 43.07
N GLY A 53 -6.74 -31.93 42.47
CA GLY A 53 -6.86 -33.21 43.17
C GLY A 53 -6.88 -34.43 42.28
N LYS A 54 -5.77 -35.12 42.24
CA LYS A 54 -5.48 -36.49 41.83
C LYS A 54 -4.97 -36.68 40.41
N SER A 55 -3.66 -36.89 40.34
CA SER A 55 -2.88 -37.41 39.23
C SER A 55 -3.49 -38.71 38.67
N ALA A 56 -4.00 -38.61 37.42
CA ALA A 56 -4.20 -39.76 36.56
C ALA A 56 -2.90 -40.00 35.76
N PRO A 57 -2.54 -41.26 35.45
CA PRO A 57 -1.30 -41.56 34.74
C PRO A 57 -1.34 -40.94 33.34
N GLN A 58 -0.37 -40.07 33.06
CA GLN A 58 -0.10 -39.58 31.71
C GLN A 58 0.39 -40.78 30.89
N GLN A 59 -0.45 -41.26 29.97
CA GLN A 59 0.06 -41.98 28.82
C GLN A 59 0.76 -40.96 27.96
N GLU A 60 2.09 -40.90 28.05
CA GLU A 60 2.92 -40.34 27.02
C GLU A 60 2.67 -41.19 25.74
N GLU A 61 1.81 -40.68 24.84
CA GLU A 61 1.82 -41.18 23.47
C GLU A 61 3.21 -40.83 22.91
N ASP A 62 4.01 -41.88 22.73
CA ASP A 62 5.27 -41.83 21.98
C ASP A 62 5.00 -41.28 20.58
N LEU A 63 5.05 -39.96 20.43
CA LEU A 63 5.15 -39.36 19.14
C LEU A 63 6.48 -39.81 18.54
N PRO A 64 6.48 -40.38 17.31
CA PRO A 64 7.72 -40.80 16.68
C PRO A 64 8.67 -39.59 16.63
N PRO A 65 9.97 -39.79 16.89
CA PRO A 65 10.94 -38.70 16.85
C PRO A 65 10.84 -38.04 15.48
N ILE A 66 10.62 -36.71 15.48
CA ILE A 66 10.63 -35.89 14.27
C ILE A 66 12.02 -36.09 13.67
N LYS A 67 12.08 -36.86 12.58
CA LYS A 67 13.32 -37.14 11.89
C LYS A 67 13.93 -35.80 11.46
N ASP A 68 15.20 -35.59 11.76
CA ASP A 68 15.98 -34.40 11.40
C ASP A 68 16.02 -34.08 9.90
N ASP A 69 15.46 -34.97 9.07
CA ASP A 69 15.28 -34.78 7.60
C ASP A 69 14.39 -33.58 7.24
N TYR A 70 13.54 -33.10 8.16
CA TYR A 70 12.73 -31.93 7.89
C TYR A 70 13.52 -30.62 7.92
N ARG A 71 14.63 -30.57 8.66
CA ARG A 71 15.50 -29.39 8.71
C ARG A 71 16.38 -29.22 7.50
N SER A 72 16.71 -30.30 6.82
CA SER A 72 17.55 -30.26 5.61
C SER A 72 16.75 -30.00 4.31
N ALA A 73 15.43 -30.21 4.32
CA ALA A 73 14.57 -29.96 3.16
C ALA A 73 14.16 -28.49 3.00
N ILE A 74 14.33 -27.65 4.03
CA ILE A 74 14.02 -26.21 3.97
C ILE A 74 15.32 -25.41 3.81
N GLN A 75 16.17 -25.82 2.90
CA GLN A 75 17.19 -24.92 2.35
C GLN A 75 16.54 -24.15 1.20
N PHE A 76 15.79 -23.09 1.55
CA PHE A 76 15.42 -22.10 0.56
C PHE A 76 16.70 -21.49 -0.01
N ASN A 77 16.86 -21.60 -1.30
CA ASN A 77 18.03 -21.16 -2.06
C ASN A 77 18.17 -19.62 -2.12
N THR A 78 17.58 -18.90 -1.16
CA THR A 78 17.58 -17.43 -1.06
C THR A 78 18.62 -16.90 -0.08
N GLY A 79 19.29 -17.78 0.68
CA GLY A 79 20.32 -17.36 1.67
C GLY A 79 19.78 -16.61 2.88
N MET A 80 18.43 -16.44 3.01
CA MET A 80 17.79 -15.78 4.13
C MET A 80 17.12 -16.81 5.06
N SER A 81 17.41 -16.73 6.35
CA SER A 81 16.71 -17.48 7.39
C SER A 81 15.48 -16.69 7.86
N VAL A 82 14.38 -17.37 8.22
CA VAL A 82 13.20 -16.77 8.85
C VAL A 82 13.59 -15.90 10.05
N GLY A 83 14.61 -16.32 10.82
CA GLY A 83 15.12 -15.57 11.97
C GLY A 83 15.76 -14.22 11.65
N ASP A 84 16.12 -13.99 10.38
CA ASP A 84 16.74 -12.75 9.91
C ASP A 84 15.72 -11.78 9.30
N ALA A 85 14.44 -12.18 9.19
CA ALA A 85 13.40 -11.37 8.60
C ALA A 85 12.98 -10.22 9.53
N THR A 86 12.71 -9.05 8.95
CA THR A 86 12.19 -7.89 9.67
C THR A 86 10.67 -7.97 9.87
N MET A 87 10.15 -7.20 10.82
CA MET A 87 8.69 -7.09 11.04
C MET A 87 7.96 -6.57 9.80
N GLU A 88 8.60 -5.71 9.02
CA GLU A 88 8.05 -5.23 7.74
C GLU A 88 7.92 -6.39 6.76
N GLN A 89 8.96 -7.23 6.60
CA GLN A 89 8.89 -8.39 5.71
C GLN A 89 7.77 -9.36 6.13
N PHE A 90 7.59 -9.66 7.41
CA PHE A 90 6.47 -10.46 7.89
C PHE A 90 5.11 -9.85 7.56
N ARG A 91 4.95 -8.54 7.78
CA ARG A 91 3.72 -7.82 7.42
C ARG A 91 3.42 -7.92 5.93
N TYR A 92 4.42 -7.67 5.09
CA TYR A 92 4.25 -7.70 3.64
C TYR A 92 4.11 -9.12 3.10
N SER A 93 4.68 -10.15 3.72
CA SER A 93 4.44 -11.54 3.33
C SER A 93 2.96 -11.91 3.41
N ILE A 94 2.27 -11.47 4.47
CA ILE A 94 0.83 -11.65 4.63
C ILE A 94 0.06 -10.86 3.57
N LEU A 95 0.38 -9.57 3.36
CA LEU A 95 -0.30 -8.71 2.38
C LEU A 95 -0.13 -9.19 0.95
N LEU A 96 1.04 -9.76 0.63
CA LEU A 96 1.39 -10.25 -0.70
C LEU A 96 1.01 -11.72 -0.90
N ASN A 97 0.56 -12.41 0.16
CA ASN A 97 0.30 -13.85 0.17
C ASN A 97 1.50 -14.65 -0.36
N THR A 98 2.67 -14.40 0.24
CA THR A 98 3.92 -15.04 -0.14
C THR A 98 4.73 -15.39 1.11
N GLU A 99 5.67 -16.31 1.00
CA GLU A 99 6.57 -16.64 2.10
C GLU A 99 7.56 -15.50 2.34
N VAL A 100 7.94 -15.28 3.60
CA VAL A 100 8.80 -14.16 3.98
C VAL A 100 10.20 -14.25 3.35
N GLU A 101 10.66 -15.46 3.07
CA GLU A 101 11.94 -15.77 2.46
C GLU A 101 12.06 -15.26 1.02
N TYR A 102 10.94 -15.08 0.31
CA TYR A 102 10.94 -14.49 -1.03
C TYR A 102 11.05 -12.96 -1.01
N LEU A 103 10.86 -12.32 0.15
CA LEU A 103 10.95 -10.88 0.30
C LEU A 103 12.39 -10.47 0.64
N SER A 104 13.31 -10.67 -0.31
CA SER A 104 14.75 -10.54 -0.06
C SER A 104 15.24 -9.11 0.16
N ASN A 105 14.61 -8.12 -0.46
CA ASN A 105 15.03 -6.72 -0.34
C ASN A 105 14.40 -6.04 0.89
N LYS A 106 15.05 -6.17 2.05
CA LYS A 106 14.60 -5.57 3.32
C LYS A 106 14.37 -4.06 3.22
N GLU A 107 15.25 -3.36 2.50
CA GLU A 107 15.20 -1.91 2.35
C GLU A 107 13.98 -1.46 1.52
N LEU A 108 13.59 -2.24 0.50
CA LEU A 108 12.37 -2.01 -0.26
C LEU A 108 11.14 -1.97 0.68
N TYR A 109 10.96 -2.99 1.51
CA TYR A 109 9.81 -3.09 2.40
C TYR A 109 9.84 -2.05 3.51
N ARG A 110 11.03 -1.71 4.02
CA ARG A 110 11.22 -0.62 4.99
C ARG A 110 10.79 0.73 4.39
N LEU A 111 11.20 1.03 3.16
CA LEU A 111 10.84 2.27 2.47
C LEU A 111 9.33 2.31 2.14
N ILE A 112 8.78 1.23 1.60
CA ILE A 112 7.33 1.13 1.36
C ILE A 112 6.57 1.42 2.66
N HIS A 113 7.01 0.83 3.79
CA HIS A 113 6.36 1.03 5.08
C HIS A 113 6.46 2.49 5.56
N ALA A 114 7.62 3.12 5.40
CA ALA A 114 7.82 4.53 5.76
C ALA A 114 6.93 5.50 4.96
N TRP A 115 6.57 5.13 3.72
CA TRP A 115 5.70 5.93 2.85
C TRP A 115 4.22 5.51 2.89
N TRP A 116 3.88 4.43 3.59
CA TRP A 116 2.53 3.88 3.60
C TRP A 116 1.47 4.93 3.98
N GLY A 117 0.40 5.02 3.19
CA GLY A 117 -0.68 5.98 3.41
C GLY A 117 -0.35 7.44 3.09
N THR A 118 0.87 7.77 2.68
CA THR A 118 1.23 9.13 2.25
C THR A 118 0.24 9.64 1.19
N PRO A 119 -0.43 10.79 1.39
CA PRO A 119 -1.44 11.29 0.48
C PRO A 119 -0.90 11.55 -0.92
N TYR A 120 -1.75 11.32 -1.94
CA TYR A 120 -1.41 11.68 -3.32
C TYR A 120 -1.43 13.19 -3.51
N LYS A 121 -0.36 13.73 -4.13
CA LYS A 121 -0.28 15.12 -4.55
C LYS A 121 0.47 15.22 -5.85
N ILE A 122 -0.18 15.76 -6.91
CA ILE A 122 0.49 15.96 -8.20
C ILE A 122 1.73 16.85 -8.02
N GLY A 123 2.86 16.39 -8.54
CA GLY A 123 4.15 17.07 -8.39
C GLY A 123 4.76 16.98 -6.99
N GLY A 124 4.10 16.33 -6.04
CA GLY A 124 4.58 16.14 -4.67
C GLY A 124 5.77 15.20 -4.60
N MET A 125 6.69 15.46 -3.65
CA MET A 125 7.94 14.70 -3.46
C MET A 125 8.24 14.44 -1.98
N THR A 126 7.26 14.59 -1.09
CA THR A 126 7.45 14.48 0.37
C THR A 126 6.36 13.62 0.99
N GLN A 127 6.57 13.19 2.24
CA GLN A 127 5.55 12.46 3.01
C GLN A 127 4.29 13.28 3.34
N ARG A 128 4.29 14.61 3.10
CA ARG A 128 3.09 15.44 3.15
C ARG A 128 2.26 15.39 1.86
N GLY A 129 2.77 14.72 0.84
CA GLY A 129 2.12 14.49 -0.44
C GLY A 129 3.14 14.11 -1.51
N VAL A 130 2.85 13.00 -2.22
CA VAL A 130 3.73 12.42 -3.23
C VAL A 130 2.92 12.03 -4.47
N ASP A 131 3.50 12.18 -5.67
CA ASP A 131 2.92 11.58 -6.88
C ASP A 131 3.53 10.19 -7.17
N CYS A 132 2.94 9.49 -8.12
CA CYS A 132 3.33 8.12 -8.44
C CYS A 132 4.81 7.99 -8.84
N SER A 133 5.31 8.87 -9.69
CA SER A 133 6.68 8.79 -10.19
C SER A 133 7.72 9.26 -9.17
N ALA A 134 7.39 10.24 -8.33
CA ALA A 134 8.28 10.66 -7.23
C ALA A 134 8.39 9.58 -6.13
N PHE A 135 7.27 8.91 -5.81
CA PHE A 135 7.30 7.77 -4.91
C PHE A 135 8.22 6.66 -5.44
N VAL A 136 8.04 6.29 -6.73
CA VAL A 136 8.90 5.28 -7.38
C VAL A 136 10.37 5.72 -7.40
N GLN A 137 10.67 6.99 -7.76
CA GLN A 137 12.04 7.51 -7.69
C GLN A 137 12.67 7.30 -6.31
N THR A 138 11.96 7.69 -5.27
CA THR A 138 12.48 7.64 -3.89
C THR A 138 12.75 6.19 -3.44
N VAL A 139 11.81 5.29 -3.72
CA VAL A 139 11.95 3.89 -3.33
C VAL A 139 13.07 3.21 -4.13
N MET A 140 13.11 3.40 -5.46
CA MET A 140 14.13 2.77 -6.30
C MET A 140 15.53 3.29 -6.00
N ALA A 141 15.67 4.58 -5.70
CA ALA A 141 16.98 5.14 -5.28
C ALA A 141 17.45 4.55 -3.95
N GLY A 142 16.56 4.39 -2.98
CA GLY A 142 16.94 3.89 -1.66
C GLY A 142 17.10 2.37 -1.57
N SER A 143 16.34 1.59 -2.35
CA SER A 143 16.35 0.12 -2.24
C SER A 143 17.17 -0.60 -3.31
N TYR A 144 17.40 0.03 -4.46
CA TYR A 144 18.12 -0.55 -5.59
C TYR A 144 19.28 0.33 -6.08
N GLU A 145 19.50 1.49 -5.45
CA GLU A 145 20.51 2.49 -5.87
C GLU A 145 20.32 3.00 -7.30
N LEU A 146 19.08 2.96 -7.80
CA LEU A 146 18.72 3.34 -9.16
C LEU A 146 18.15 4.75 -9.22
N ALA A 147 18.83 5.66 -9.91
CA ALA A 147 18.35 7.00 -10.19
C ALA A 147 17.40 6.99 -11.39
N LEU A 148 16.12 7.32 -11.16
CA LEU A 148 15.10 7.34 -12.19
C LEU A 148 14.75 8.77 -12.64
N PRO A 149 14.28 8.97 -13.89
CA PRO A 149 13.73 10.24 -14.34
C PRO A 149 12.48 10.66 -13.55
N ARG A 150 12.13 11.96 -13.61
CA ARG A 150 11.05 12.52 -12.81
C ARG A 150 9.65 12.02 -13.17
N THR A 151 9.38 11.74 -14.43
CA THR A 151 8.02 11.41 -14.88
C THR A 151 7.85 9.93 -15.19
N ALA A 152 6.62 9.39 -15.00
CA ALA A 152 6.29 8.01 -15.35
C ALA A 152 6.58 7.68 -16.84
N LYS A 153 6.40 8.64 -17.73
CA LYS A 153 6.69 8.49 -19.15
C LYS A 153 8.19 8.27 -19.40
N GLU A 154 9.02 9.10 -18.80
CA GLU A 154 10.49 8.98 -18.91
C GLU A 154 11.00 7.73 -18.20
N GLN A 155 10.43 7.35 -17.06
CA GLN A 155 10.76 6.11 -16.37
C GLN A 155 10.49 4.88 -17.25
N LYS A 156 9.39 4.91 -18.03
CA LYS A 156 9.12 3.86 -19.01
C LYS A 156 10.15 3.83 -20.15
N GLN A 157 10.67 4.97 -20.56
CA GLN A 157 11.65 5.06 -21.66
C GLN A 157 13.02 4.47 -21.28
N VAL A 158 13.41 4.57 -20.01
CA VAL A 158 14.70 4.04 -19.53
C VAL A 158 14.61 2.59 -19.05
N ALA A 159 13.42 2.06 -18.87
CA ALA A 159 13.20 0.68 -18.43
C ALA A 159 13.17 -0.28 -19.63
N ALA A 160 13.96 -1.35 -19.59
CA ALA A 160 13.89 -2.44 -20.56
C ALA A 160 12.56 -3.18 -20.41
N SER A 161 11.85 -3.42 -21.51
CA SER A 161 10.53 -4.07 -21.51
C SER A 161 10.60 -5.46 -20.86
N VAL A 162 9.62 -5.78 -20.02
CA VAL A 162 9.47 -7.08 -19.35
C VAL A 162 8.08 -7.63 -19.64
N GLU A 163 8.01 -8.90 -20.03
CA GLU A 163 6.74 -9.59 -20.21
C GLU A 163 6.07 -9.82 -18.85
N ARG A 164 4.73 -9.87 -18.86
CA ARG A 164 3.96 -10.01 -17.61
C ARG A 164 4.28 -11.31 -16.86
N SER A 165 4.59 -12.38 -17.56
CA SER A 165 5.03 -13.68 -17.01
C SER A 165 6.38 -13.63 -16.31
N ASP A 166 7.23 -12.66 -16.67
CA ASP A 166 8.62 -12.54 -16.23
C ASP A 166 8.82 -11.45 -15.17
N LEU A 167 7.70 -10.91 -14.66
CA LEU A 167 7.71 -9.89 -13.62
C LEU A 167 8.42 -10.38 -12.36
N ARG A 168 9.29 -9.53 -11.82
CA ARG A 168 10.03 -9.75 -10.57
C ARG A 168 9.91 -8.54 -9.66
N GLU A 169 10.13 -8.75 -8.38
CA GLU A 169 10.19 -7.67 -7.40
C GLU A 169 11.13 -6.55 -7.87
N GLY A 170 10.66 -5.31 -7.81
CA GLY A 170 11.39 -4.12 -8.26
C GLY A 170 11.12 -3.71 -9.70
N ASP A 171 10.46 -4.54 -10.52
CA ASP A 171 10.05 -4.11 -11.87
C ASP A 171 9.02 -2.99 -11.80
N LEU A 172 9.08 -2.07 -12.76
CA LEU A 172 8.14 -0.97 -12.87
C LEU A 172 6.93 -1.40 -13.71
N VAL A 173 5.73 -1.10 -13.22
CA VAL A 173 4.47 -1.35 -13.94
C VAL A 173 3.83 -0.03 -14.32
N PHE A 174 3.40 0.11 -15.57
CA PHE A 174 2.94 1.36 -16.16
C PHE A 174 1.49 1.29 -16.60
N PHE A 175 0.76 2.41 -16.42
CA PHE A 175 -0.67 2.45 -16.70
C PHE A 175 -1.09 3.74 -17.39
N ASN A 176 -2.19 3.63 -18.16
CA ASN A 176 -2.92 4.75 -18.74
C ASN A 176 -4.11 5.13 -17.85
N THR A 177 -3.92 6.06 -16.94
CA THR A 177 -5.00 6.57 -16.06
C THR A 177 -5.58 7.90 -16.51
N ARG A 178 -4.81 8.69 -17.28
CA ARG A 178 -5.19 10.05 -17.73
C ARG A 178 -4.75 10.38 -19.16
N GLY A 179 -4.38 9.37 -19.95
CA GLY A 179 -3.83 9.52 -21.29
C GLY A 179 -2.36 9.13 -21.37
N GLY A 180 -2.01 8.21 -22.26
CA GLY A 180 -0.65 7.69 -22.41
C GLY A 180 -0.10 7.05 -21.11
N VAL A 181 1.22 7.10 -20.96
CA VAL A 181 1.89 6.63 -19.71
C VAL A 181 1.76 7.72 -18.66
N SER A 182 0.77 7.57 -17.81
CA SER A 182 0.40 8.60 -16.82
C SER A 182 0.43 8.11 -15.36
N HIS A 183 0.73 6.83 -15.16
CA HIS A 183 0.88 6.27 -13.81
C HIS A 183 1.92 5.14 -13.80
N VAL A 184 2.56 4.96 -12.65
CA VAL A 184 3.62 3.97 -12.43
C VAL A 184 3.55 3.43 -11.01
N GLY A 185 3.92 2.17 -10.85
CA GLY A 185 4.11 1.51 -9.55
C GLY A 185 5.30 0.56 -9.61
N ILE A 186 5.65 -0.02 -8.48
CA ILE A 186 6.70 -1.03 -8.32
C ILE A 186 6.03 -2.37 -8.10
N TYR A 187 6.32 -3.33 -8.96
CA TYR A 187 5.85 -4.70 -8.80
C TYR A 187 6.50 -5.36 -7.59
N LEU A 188 5.72 -6.13 -6.86
CA LEU A 188 6.18 -6.88 -5.69
C LEU A 188 6.10 -8.38 -5.96
N HIS A 189 5.03 -9.04 -5.50
CA HIS A 189 4.79 -10.46 -5.70
C HIS A 189 3.31 -10.72 -6.01
N ASN A 190 2.98 -11.87 -6.59
CA ASN A 190 1.60 -12.37 -6.76
C ASN A 190 0.65 -11.33 -7.39
N ASN A 191 1.05 -10.75 -8.53
CA ASN A 191 0.32 -9.69 -9.24
C ASN A 191 0.14 -8.37 -8.44
N LYS A 192 0.74 -8.23 -7.29
CA LYS A 192 0.61 -7.02 -6.47
C LYS A 192 1.72 -6.02 -6.76
N PHE A 193 1.37 -4.76 -6.71
CA PHE A 193 2.29 -3.64 -6.90
C PHE A 193 1.97 -2.50 -5.94
N VAL A 194 3.01 -1.78 -5.52
CA VAL A 194 2.88 -0.60 -4.67
C VAL A 194 2.93 0.67 -5.52
N HIS A 195 2.09 1.63 -5.20
CA HIS A 195 2.02 2.91 -5.92
C HIS A 195 1.42 4.02 -5.04
N ALA A 196 1.58 5.28 -5.44
CA ALA A 196 0.82 6.38 -4.84
C ALA A 196 -0.53 6.53 -5.58
N SER A 197 -1.60 6.07 -4.93
CA SER A 197 -2.98 6.14 -5.43
C SER A 197 -3.62 7.49 -5.13
N THR A 198 -4.42 8.01 -6.07
CA THR A 198 -5.17 9.26 -5.87
C THR A 198 -6.26 9.17 -4.80
N SER A 199 -6.76 7.97 -4.53
CA SER A 199 -7.84 7.74 -3.54
C SER A 199 -7.35 7.23 -2.19
N GLY A 200 -6.24 6.50 -2.15
CA GLY A 200 -5.76 5.82 -0.94
C GLY A 200 -4.35 6.23 -0.49
N GLY A 201 -3.71 7.17 -1.19
CA GLY A 201 -2.29 7.46 -0.94
C GLY A 201 -1.39 6.31 -1.37
N VAL A 202 -0.22 6.17 -0.73
CA VAL A 202 0.68 5.04 -1.00
C VAL A 202 0.05 3.75 -0.47
N THR A 203 -0.20 2.81 -1.38
CA THR A 203 -0.92 1.55 -1.12
C THR A 203 -0.49 0.45 -2.09
N ILE A 204 -0.92 -0.78 -1.81
CA ILE A 204 -0.77 -1.93 -2.70
C ILE A 204 -2.09 -2.17 -3.42
N SER A 205 -2.00 -2.44 -4.72
CA SER A 205 -3.10 -2.87 -5.59
C SER A 205 -2.73 -4.14 -6.35
N ASP A 206 -3.71 -4.76 -7.01
CA ASP A 206 -3.54 -6.01 -7.75
C ASP A 206 -3.69 -5.76 -9.26
N LEU A 207 -2.75 -6.25 -10.08
CA LEU A 207 -2.78 -6.16 -11.54
C LEU A 207 -3.97 -6.87 -12.18
N SER A 208 -4.61 -7.81 -11.46
CA SER A 208 -5.80 -8.54 -11.90
C SER A 208 -7.10 -7.78 -11.66
N GLU A 209 -7.09 -6.74 -10.82
CA GLU A 209 -8.27 -5.88 -10.65
C GLU A 209 -8.69 -5.24 -11.98
N ALA A 210 -9.97 -5.26 -12.29
CA ALA A 210 -10.51 -4.79 -13.56
C ALA A 210 -10.07 -3.35 -13.91
N TYR A 211 -9.92 -2.48 -12.90
CA TYR A 211 -9.45 -1.12 -13.09
C TYR A 211 -8.01 -1.08 -13.63
N TRP A 212 -7.10 -1.84 -13.03
CA TRP A 212 -5.69 -1.87 -13.38
C TRP A 212 -5.43 -2.69 -14.64
N ALA A 213 -6.06 -3.87 -14.76
CA ALA A 213 -5.94 -4.73 -15.94
C ALA A 213 -6.28 -3.99 -17.24
N LYS A 214 -7.38 -3.20 -17.25
CA LYS A 214 -7.81 -2.40 -18.40
C LYS A 214 -6.83 -1.27 -18.76
N ARG A 215 -6.04 -0.79 -17.80
CA ARG A 215 -5.15 0.38 -17.95
C ARG A 215 -3.69 0.03 -18.08
N TYR A 216 -3.35 -1.24 -17.93
CA TYR A 216 -1.98 -1.73 -18.00
C TYR A 216 -1.36 -1.48 -19.37
N LEU A 217 -0.18 -0.87 -19.40
CA LEU A 217 0.59 -0.54 -20.61
C LEU A 217 1.90 -1.32 -20.73
N GLY A 218 2.12 -2.27 -19.85
CA GLY A 218 3.34 -3.07 -19.81
C GLY A 218 4.19 -2.79 -18.56
N ALA A 219 5.29 -3.50 -18.48
CA ALA A 219 6.27 -3.37 -17.42
C ALA A 219 7.68 -3.15 -17.98
N GLY A 220 8.59 -2.80 -17.09
CA GLY A 220 9.98 -2.65 -17.46
C GLY A 220 10.92 -2.77 -16.27
N ARG A 221 12.10 -3.28 -16.54
CA ARG A 221 13.19 -3.44 -15.57
C ARG A 221 14.25 -2.40 -15.79
N VAL A 222 14.64 -1.72 -14.72
CA VAL A 222 15.78 -0.80 -14.73
C VAL A 222 16.97 -1.51 -14.07
N THR A 223 18.09 -1.50 -14.75
CA THR A 223 19.37 -2.03 -14.25
C THR A 223 20.40 -0.91 -14.26
N GLN A 224 21.44 -1.06 -13.43
CA GLN A 224 22.60 -0.17 -13.46
C GLN A 224 23.33 -0.25 -14.79
#